data_913943f472dafc088b688756ec495493
#
_entry.id   913943f472dafc088b688756ec495493
#
_cell.length_a   1.000
_cell.length_b   1.000
_cell.length_c   1.000
_cell.angle_alpha   90.00
_cell.angle_beta   90.00
_cell.angle_gamma   90.00
#
_symmetry.space_group_name_H-M   'P 1'
#
loop_
_entity.id
_entity.type
_entity.pdbx_description
1 polymer ?
#
loop_
_entity_poly.entity_id
_entity_poly.type
_entity_poly.pdbx_seq_one_letter_code
_entity_poly.pdbx_strand_id
1 'polypeptide(L)'
;MAFELALCALLIEALVGYPGRAFRAIGHPVVWMGALIAMLDHRLNRPSMSETARRRAGVAAILIVAGLVSLLAHAIERSLLLLPFGFVLLAIVASTLLAQRSLYAHVARVAAALEKDDIVAARAAVAHIVGRDPESLDTAGIARAAIESLAENFSDGVVAPAFWLALAGLPGGAAYKAINTADSMLGHRTLRHEAFGAAPARLDDLVNLPASRLSALLVVAAAALMGGASVPRAWRAVWRDARHHRSPNAGYPEAAFAGALGLALAGPRDYGGVRVEDAIMGEGRSAAIAADIRAALSLYIRADALLIVLAGLLALLA
;
A
#
# COMPACT_ATOMS: atom_id res chain seq x y z
N MET A 1 12.32 -14.74 16.02
CA MET A 1 10.84 -14.86 16.08
C MET A 1 10.10 -13.84 15.22
N ALA A 2 10.38 -12.53 15.28
CA ALA A 2 9.64 -11.54 14.47
C ALA A 2 9.94 -11.66 12.96
N PHE A 3 11.16 -11.97 12.56
CA PHE A 3 11.51 -12.21 11.16
C PHE A 3 10.85 -13.46 10.60
N GLU A 4 10.80 -14.54 11.39
CA GLU A 4 10.11 -15.78 11.00
C GLU A 4 8.60 -15.56 10.88
N LEU A 5 8.03 -14.71 11.76
CA LEU A 5 6.62 -14.31 11.67
C LEU A 5 6.34 -13.57 10.37
N ALA A 6 7.17 -12.59 10.01
CA ALA A 6 7.03 -11.86 8.77
C ALA A 6 7.18 -12.76 7.53
N LEU A 7 8.16 -13.66 7.54
CA LEU A 7 8.35 -14.66 6.48
C LEU A 7 7.13 -15.57 6.33
N CYS A 8 6.65 -16.16 7.43
CA CYS A 8 5.48 -17.05 7.37
C CYS A 8 4.22 -16.31 6.94
N ALA A 9 4.01 -15.07 7.41
CA ALA A 9 2.89 -14.24 6.99
C ALA A 9 2.91 -13.94 5.49
N LEU A 10 4.08 -13.57 4.93
CA LEU A 10 4.29 -13.35 3.50
C LEU A 10 3.98 -14.63 2.70
N LEU A 11 4.52 -15.77 3.12
CA LEU A 11 4.28 -17.04 2.43
C LEU A 11 2.81 -17.47 2.47
N ILE A 12 2.13 -17.32 3.61
CA ILE A 12 0.72 -17.66 3.75
C ILE A 12 -0.14 -16.77 2.85
N GLU A 13 0.08 -15.46 2.86
CA GLU A 13 -0.72 -14.55 2.03
C GLU A 13 -0.47 -14.76 0.53
N ALA A 14 0.78 -14.94 0.10
CA ALA A 14 1.10 -15.21 -1.30
C ALA A 14 0.47 -16.52 -1.82
N LEU A 15 0.47 -17.58 -1.01
CA LEU A 15 -0.01 -18.91 -1.42
C LEU A 15 -1.53 -19.05 -1.26
N VAL A 16 -2.09 -18.58 -0.16
CA VAL A 16 -3.50 -18.79 0.21
C VAL A 16 -4.35 -17.56 -0.09
N GLY A 17 -3.81 -16.36 0.18
CA GLY A 17 -4.56 -15.10 0.11
C GLY A 17 -5.66 -15.03 1.19
N TYR A 18 -6.66 -14.20 0.95
CA TYR A 18 -7.78 -14.05 1.90
C TYR A 18 -8.87 -15.10 1.66
N PRO A 19 -9.20 -15.94 2.64
CA PRO A 19 -10.32 -16.87 2.53
C PRO A 19 -11.64 -16.09 2.60
N GLY A 20 -12.18 -15.74 1.43
CA GLY A 20 -13.34 -14.84 1.30
C GLY A 20 -14.61 -15.30 2.04
N ARG A 21 -14.76 -16.62 2.32
CA ARG A 21 -15.88 -17.13 3.14
C ARG A 21 -15.72 -16.75 4.62
N ALA A 22 -14.51 -16.86 5.17
CA ALA A 22 -14.22 -16.49 6.55
C ALA A 22 -14.42 -14.98 6.77
N PHE A 23 -13.86 -14.14 5.89
CA PHE A 23 -14.00 -12.69 6.03
C PHE A 23 -15.40 -12.16 5.80
N ARG A 24 -16.25 -12.86 5.04
CA ARG A 24 -17.68 -12.52 4.98
C ARG A 24 -18.42 -12.80 6.29
N ALA A 25 -17.97 -13.79 7.06
CA ALA A 25 -18.60 -14.15 8.32
C ALA A 25 -18.16 -13.28 9.50
N ILE A 26 -16.85 -12.97 9.60
CA ILE A 26 -16.28 -12.29 10.78
C ILE A 26 -15.77 -10.86 10.49
N GLY A 27 -15.74 -10.44 9.23
CA GLY A 27 -15.13 -9.19 8.79
C GLY A 27 -13.60 -9.27 8.67
N HIS A 28 -13.01 -8.36 7.90
CA HIS A 28 -11.55 -8.23 7.80
C HIS A 28 -11.05 -7.30 8.93
N PRO A 29 -9.88 -7.54 9.56
CA PRO A 29 -9.35 -6.69 10.63
C PRO A 29 -9.28 -5.20 10.27
N VAL A 30 -8.96 -4.87 9.02
CA VAL A 30 -8.96 -3.48 8.50
C VAL A 30 -10.35 -2.83 8.59
N VAL A 31 -11.44 -3.59 8.43
CA VAL A 31 -12.81 -3.06 8.58
C VAL A 31 -13.09 -2.67 10.03
N TRP A 32 -12.59 -3.44 11.00
CA TRP A 32 -12.73 -3.10 12.42
C TRP A 32 -11.91 -1.87 12.79
N MET A 33 -10.67 -1.77 12.25
CA MET A 33 -9.84 -0.58 12.41
C MET A 33 -10.55 0.65 11.80
N GLY A 34 -11.09 0.51 10.59
CA GLY A 34 -11.86 1.57 9.93
C GLY A 34 -13.10 2.01 10.71
N ALA A 35 -13.83 1.07 11.32
CA ALA A 35 -14.98 1.39 12.17
C ALA A 35 -14.57 2.19 13.41
N LEU A 36 -13.45 1.84 14.06
CA LEU A 36 -12.90 2.59 15.18
C LEU A 36 -12.47 4.01 14.75
N ILE A 37 -11.81 4.14 13.61
CA ILE A 37 -11.38 5.43 13.06
C ILE A 37 -12.60 6.30 12.76
N ALA A 38 -13.62 5.76 12.07
CA ALA A 38 -14.86 6.48 11.77
C ALA A 38 -15.61 6.92 13.04
N MET A 39 -15.65 6.08 14.05
CA MET A 39 -16.25 6.42 15.36
C MET A 39 -15.52 7.61 16.01
N LEU A 40 -14.19 7.62 15.99
CA LEU A 40 -13.39 8.71 16.56
C LEU A 40 -13.53 9.99 15.73
N ASP A 41 -13.53 9.91 14.38
CA ASP A 41 -13.79 11.06 13.52
C ASP A 41 -15.17 11.68 13.84
N HIS A 42 -16.21 10.85 13.95
CA HIS A 42 -17.55 11.34 14.26
C HIS A 42 -17.63 12.01 15.65
N ARG A 43 -16.94 11.47 16.66
CA ARG A 43 -17.01 11.98 18.05
C ARG A 43 -16.10 13.17 18.31
N LEU A 44 -14.92 13.18 17.71
CA LEU A 44 -13.85 14.14 18.05
C LEU A 44 -13.69 15.25 17.00
N ASN A 45 -14.13 15.06 15.75
CA ASN A 45 -14.00 16.03 14.67
C ASN A 45 -15.29 16.82 14.47
N ARG A 46 -15.62 17.69 15.41
CA ARG A 46 -16.87 18.48 15.39
C ARG A 46 -16.69 19.77 14.59
N PRO A 47 -17.63 20.16 13.69
CA PRO A 47 -17.54 21.41 12.94
C PRO A 47 -17.47 22.68 13.80
N SER A 48 -18.03 22.64 15.02
CA SER A 48 -18.03 23.77 15.97
C SER A 48 -16.67 24.01 16.64
N MET A 49 -15.71 23.09 16.49
CA MET A 49 -14.38 23.23 17.09
C MET A 49 -13.47 24.11 16.22
N SER A 50 -12.56 24.85 16.87
CA SER A 50 -11.50 25.57 16.15
C SER A 50 -10.57 24.60 15.41
N GLU A 51 -9.90 25.08 14.37
CA GLU A 51 -8.94 24.30 13.59
C GLU A 51 -7.85 23.69 14.51
N THR A 52 -7.32 24.47 15.43
CA THR A 52 -6.31 23.99 16.41
C THR A 52 -6.86 22.87 17.30
N ALA A 53 -8.10 22.96 17.75
CA ALA A 53 -8.73 21.92 18.55
C ALA A 53 -8.95 20.64 17.72
N ARG A 54 -9.35 20.76 16.46
CA ARG A 54 -9.49 19.63 15.53
C ARG A 54 -8.15 18.96 15.22
N ARG A 55 -7.06 19.73 15.06
CA ARG A 55 -5.70 19.18 14.91
C ARG A 55 -5.27 18.36 16.13
N ARG A 56 -5.49 18.89 17.35
CA ARG A 56 -5.19 18.17 18.60
C ARG A 56 -6.05 16.90 18.73
N ALA A 57 -7.32 16.98 18.37
CA ALA A 57 -8.22 15.84 18.37
C ALA A 57 -7.77 14.76 17.37
N GLY A 58 -7.24 15.13 16.20
CA GLY A 58 -6.64 14.22 15.23
C GLY A 58 -5.40 13.50 15.77
N VAL A 59 -4.53 14.24 16.50
CA VAL A 59 -3.38 13.62 17.19
C VAL A 59 -3.87 12.61 18.23
N ALA A 60 -4.84 12.98 19.06
CA ALA A 60 -5.39 12.08 20.08
C ALA A 60 -6.03 10.83 19.41
N ALA A 61 -6.80 11.03 18.34
CA ALA A 61 -7.45 9.94 17.61
C ALA A 61 -6.44 8.91 17.08
N ILE A 62 -5.38 9.37 16.40
CA ILE A 62 -4.39 8.43 15.84
C ILE A 62 -3.59 7.71 16.92
N LEU A 63 -3.25 8.38 18.02
CA LEU A 63 -2.59 7.74 19.17
C LEU A 63 -3.48 6.70 19.83
N ILE A 64 -4.79 6.98 19.99
CA ILE A 64 -5.77 6.00 20.51
C ILE A 64 -5.87 4.80 19.58
N VAL A 65 -6.03 5.03 18.26
CA VAL A 65 -6.16 3.94 17.28
C VAL A 65 -4.90 3.08 17.28
N ALA A 66 -3.72 3.67 17.08
CA ALA A 66 -2.47 2.94 17.00
C ALA A 66 -2.15 2.23 18.34
N GLY A 67 -2.35 2.89 19.47
CA GLY A 67 -2.12 2.33 20.80
C GLY A 67 -3.06 1.18 21.12
N LEU A 68 -4.37 1.34 20.90
CA LEU A 68 -5.36 0.29 21.18
C LEU A 68 -5.15 -0.94 20.29
N VAL A 69 -4.93 -0.72 18.98
CA VAL A 69 -4.67 -1.81 18.03
C VAL A 69 -3.36 -2.53 18.37
N SER A 70 -2.30 -1.81 18.73
CA SER A 70 -1.03 -2.40 19.15
C SER A 70 -1.16 -3.22 20.43
N LEU A 71 -1.86 -2.70 21.44
CA LEU A 71 -2.11 -3.43 22.70
C LEU A 71 -2.93 -4.69 22.47
N LEU A 72 -3.99 -4.61 21.66
CA LEU A 72 -4.80 -5.78 21.32
C LEU A 72 -3.97 -6.82 20.54
N ALA A 73 -3.18 -6.38 19.57
CA ALA A 73 -2.28 -7.26 18.82
C ALA A 73 -1.24 -7.92 19.72
N HIS A 74 -0.69 -7.19 20.69
CA HIS A 74 0.22 -7.74 21.69
C HIS A 74 -0.46 -8.81 22.57
N ALA A 75 -1.68 -8.53 23.03
CA ALA A 75 -2.44 -9.51 23.80
C ALA A 75 -2.73 -10.78 22.99
N ILE A 76 -3.12 -10.63 21.71
CA ILE A 76 -3.33 -11.76 20.78
C ILE A 76 -2.02 -12.55 20.61
N GLU A 77 -0.90 -11.89 20.31
CA GLU A 77 0.40 -12.52 20.12
C GLU A 77 0.80 -13.33 21.37
N ARG A 78 0.72 -12.70 22.55
CA ARG A 78 1.06 -13.38 23.82
C ARG A 78 0.15 -14.56 24.09
N SER A 79 -1.15 -14.43 23.87
CA SER A 79 -2.13 -15.50 24.11
C SER A 79 -1.96 -16.67 23.15
N LEU A 80 -1.73 -16.39 21.86
CA LEU A 80 -1.52 -17.43 20.87
C LEU A 80 -0.23 -18.22 21.15
N LEU A 81 0.84 -17.54 21.53
CA LEU A 81 2.13 -18.21 21.82
C LEU A 81 2.10 -19.14 23.05
N LEU A 82 1.05 -19.10 23.88
CA LEU A 82 0.83 -20.05 24.94
C LEU A 82 0.20 -21.38 24.45
N LEU A 83 -0.34 -21.39 23.23
CA LEU A 83 -1.06 -22.54 22.68
C LEU A 83 -0.09 -23.49 21.94
N PRO A 84 -0.37 -24.79 21.90
CA PRO A 84 0.23 -25.69 20.94
C PRO A 84 0.00 -25.17 19.51
N PHE A 85 1.03 -25.16 18.66
CA PHE A 85 0.98 -24.57 17.30
C PHE A 85 0.61 -23.08 17.25
N GLY A 86 0.71 -22.36 18.36
CA GLY A 86 0.34 -20.95 18.49
C GLY A 86 1.07 -20.04 17.53
N PHE A 87 2.33 -20.33 17.17
CA PHE A 87 3.07 -19.58 16.16
C PHE A 87 2.44 -19.69 14.76
N VAL A 88 1.89 -20.84 14.38
CA VAL A 88 1.19 -21.01 13.09
C VAL A 88 -0.09 -20.16 13.07
N LEU A 89 -0.86 -20.19 14.15
CA LEU A 89 -2.04 -19.34 14.28
C LEU A 89 -1.68 -17.85 14.24
N LEU A 90 -0.60 -17.46 14.89
CA LEU A 90 -0.07 -16.10 14.87
C LEU A 90 0.33 -15.67 13.43
N ALA A 91 0.99 -16.55 12.69
CA ALA A 91 1.36 -16.28 11.29
C ALA A 91 0.12 -16.14 10.38
N ILE A 92 -0.94 -16.93 10.61
CA ILE A 92 -2.21 -16.78 9.91
C ILE A 92 -2.86 -15.42 10.23
N VAL A 93 -2.86 -15.00 11.49
CA VAL A 93 -3.36 -13.66 11.87
C VAL A 93 -2.51 -12.57 11.23
N ALA A 94 -1.18 -12.67 11.31
CA ALA A 94 -0.26 -11.70 10.74
C ALA A 94 -0.42 -11.58 9.21
N SER A 95 -0.68 -12.68 8.49
CA SER A 95 -0.88 -12.66 7.04
C SER A 95 -2.07 -11.80 6.60
N THR A 96 -3.06 -11.59 7.48
CA THR A 96 -4.20 -10.71 7.18
C THR A 96 -3.85 -9.22 7.08
N LEU A 97 -2.66 -8.83 7.51
CA LEU A 97 -2.16 -7.45 7.41
C LEU A 97 -1.51 -7.15 6.05
N LEU A 98 -1.20 -8.19 5.27
CA LEU A 98 -0.56 -8.13 3.97
C LEU A 98 -1.60 -8.21 2.84
N ALA A 99 -1.25 -7.77 1.64
CA ALA A 99 -2.20 -7.69 0.52
C ALA A 99 -1.59 -8.13 -0.83
N GLN A 100 -0.62 -9.08 -0.83
CA GLN A 100 0.13 -9.49 -2.02
C GLN A 100 -0.78 -10.02 -3.13
N ARG A 101 -1.57 -11.04 -2.81
CA ARG A 101 -2.44 -11.71 -3.79
C ARG A 101 -3.64 -10.87 -4.19
N SER A 102 -4.23 -10.12 -3.25
CA SER A 102 -5.37 -9.26 -3.56
C SER A 102 -4.97 -8.10 -4.46
N LEU A 103 -3.82 -7.48 -4.24
CA LEU A 103 -3.26 -6.43 -5.07
C LEU A 103 -3.02 -6.93 -6.50
N TYR A 104 -2.33 -8.06 -6.65
CA TYR A 104 -2.14 -8.70 -7.94
C TYR A 104 -3.47 -8.92 -8.66
N ALA A 105 -4.46 -9.51 -7.98
CA ALA A 105 -5.75 -9.86 -8.56
C ALA A 105 -6.56 -8.63 -9.01
N HIS A 106 -6.49 -7.51 -8.28
CA HIS A 106 -7.17 -6.28 -8.66
C HIS A 106 -6.54 -5.66 -9.92
N VAL A 107 -5.23 -5.54 -9.96
CA VAL A 107 -4.51 -4.97 -11.11
C VAL A 107 -4.62 -5.90 -12.34
N ALA A 108 -4.57 -7.22 -12.16
CA ALA A 108 -4.74 -8.18 -13.24
C ALA A 108 -6.14 -8.11 -13.90
N ARG A 109 -7.18 -7.77 -13.13
CA ARG A 109 -8.54 -7.55 -13.69
C ARG A 109 -8.59 -6.33 -14.60
N VAL A 110 -7.87 -5.24 -14.27
CA VAL A 110 -7.78 -4.07 -15.16
C VAL A 110 -7.13 -4.46 -16.47
N ALA A 111 -5.99 -5.18 -16.43
CA ALA A 111 -5.33 -5.67 -17.64
C ALA A 111 -6.27 -6.54 -18.50
N ALA A 112 -6.96 -7.49 -17.85
CA ALA A 112 -7.87 -8.41 -18.55
C ALA A 112 -9.08 -7.72 -19.21
N ALA A 113 -9.57 -6.62 -18.65
CA ALA A 113 -10.62 -5.80 -19.25
C ALA A 113 -10.09 -5.02 -20.46
N LEU A 114 -8.91 -4.40 -20.35
CA LEU A 114 -8.28 -3.67 -21.45
C LEU A 114 -7.87 -4.59 -22.62
N GLU A 115 -7.44 -5.82 -22.34
CA GLU A 115 -7.14 -6.84 -23.37
C GLU A 115 -8.36 -7.25 -24.20
N LYS A 116 -9.56 -6.99 -23.70
CA LYS A 116 -10.84 -7.26 -24.38
C LYS A 116 -11.45 -5.99 -25.00
N ASP A 117 -10.73 -4.88 -24.99
CA ASP A 117 -11.21 -3.56 -25.38
C ASP A 117 -12.49 -3.11 -24.61
N ASP A 118 -12.74 -3.69 -23.43
CA ASP A 118 -13.88 -3.34 -22.57
C ASP A 118 -13.48 -2.21 -21.62
N ILE A 119 -13.61 -0.96 -22.10
CA ILE A 119 -13.26 0.23 -21.32
C ILE A 119 -14.19 0.42 -20.10
N VAL A 120 -15.46 -0.02 -20.18
CA VAL A 120 -16.42 0.10 -19.08
C VAL A 120 -16.00 -0.84 -17.94
N ALA A 121 -15.70 -2.10 -18.24
CA ALA A 121 -15.18 -3.03 -17.25
C ALA A 121 -13.81 -2.59 -16.71
N ALA A 122 -12.94 -2.01 -17.54
CA ALA A 122 -11.64 -1.50 -17.13
C ALA A 122 -11.77 -0.32 -16.14
N ARG A 123 -12.68 0.64 -16.39
CA ARG A 123 -13.00 1.72 -15.48
C ARG A 123 -13.56 1.20 -14.16
N ALA A 124 -14.50 0.27 -14.21
CA ALA A 124 -15.05 -0.36 -13.02
C ALA A 124 -13.98 -1.12 -12.20
N ALA A 125 -13.04 -1.79 -12.87
CA ALA A 125 -11.95 -2.49 -12.21
C ALA A 125 -10.94 -1.54 -11.56
N VAL A 126 -10.54 -0.46 -12.26
CA VAL A 126 -9.57 0.51 -11.74
C VAL A 126 -10.15 1.37 -10.61
N ALA A 127 -11.47 1.65 -10.61
CA ALA A 127 -12.17 2.36 -9.53
C ALA A 127 -11.96 1.74 -8.15
N HIS A 128 -11.69 0.43 -8.08
CA HIS A 128 -11.45 -0.26 -6.81
C HIS A 128 -10.05 -0.04 -6.22
N ILE A 129 -9.13 0.55 -7.00
CA ILE A 129 -7.72 0.69 -6.62
C ILE A 129 -7.19 2.12 -6.77
N VAL A 130 -8.01 3.06 -7.26
CA VAL A 130 -7.62 4.48 -7.39
C VAL A 130 -8.60 5.38 -6.66
N GLY A 131 -8.10 6.49 -6.12
CA GLY A 131 -8.91 7.50 -5.45
C GLY A 131 -9.47 8.62 -6.36
N ARG A 132 -9.26 8.52 -7.67
CA ARG A 132 -9.71 9.51 -8.68
C ARG A 132 -10.91 9.00 -9.46
N ASP A 133 -11.61 9.93 -10.15
CA ASP A 133 -12.74 9.61 -11.02
C ASP A 133 -12.27 8.79 -12.24
N PRO A 134 -12.68 7.50 -12.36
CA PRO A 134 -12.27 6.65 -13.47
C PRO A 134 -12.91 7.06 -14.81
N GLU A 135 -14.05 7.78 -14.79
CA GLU A 135 -14.78 8.17 -16.01
C GLU A 135 -13.99 9.17 -16.87
N SER A 136 -13.12 9.96 -16.23
CA SER A 136 -12.24 10.91 -16.92
C SER A 136 -11.04 10.25 -17.62
N LEU A 137 -10.79 8.95 -17.41
CA LEU A 137 -9.61 8.27 -17.90
C LEU A 137 -9.85 7.64 -19.28
N ASP A 138 -8.93 7.86 -20.21
CA ASP A 138 -8.79 7.09 -21.43
C ASP A 138 -8.08 5.75 -21.15
N THR A 139 -7.97 4.89 -22.15
CA THR A 139 -7.32 3.57 -22.03
C THR A 139 -5.89 3.65 -21.47
N ALA A 140 -5.10 4.62 -21.94
CA ALA A 140 -3.74 4.81 -21.46
C ALA A 140 -3.71 5.36 -20.03
N GLY A 141 -4.63 6.23 -19.67
CA GLY A 141 -4.83 6.74 -18.31
C GLY A 141 -5.21 5.64 -17.33
N ILE A 142 -6.11 4.71 -17.71
CA ILE A 142 -6.46 3.54 -16.92
C ILE A 142 -5.24 2.66 -16.69
N ALA A 143 -4.46 2.40 -17.74
CA ALA A 143 -3.26 1.54 -17.62
C ALA A 143 -2.21 2.18 -16.71
N ARG A 144 -1.92 3.49 -16.87
CA ARG A 144 -1.01 4.21 -15.95
C ARG A 144 -1.52 4.17 -14.51
N ALA A 145 -2.79 4.49 -14.29
CA ALA A 145 -3.39 4.49 -12.96
C ALA A 145 -3.29 3.12 -12.26
N ALA A 146 -3.46 2.03 -13.00
CA ALA A 146 -3.32 0.68 -12.47
C ALA A 146 -1.86 0.36 -12.07
N ILE A 147 -0.87 0.81 -12.86
CA ILE A 147 0.56 0.62 -12.56
C ILE A 147 1.00 1.50 -11.37
N GLU A 148 0.55 2.76 -11.31
CA GLU A 148 0.78 3.67 -10.19
C GLU A 148 0.24 3.06 -8.89
N SER A 149 -1.03 2.62 -8.91
CA SER A 149 -1.66 1.96 -7.76
C SER A 149 -0.95 0.67 -7.36
N LEU A 150 -0.46 -0.13 -8.31
CA LEU A 150 0.36 -1.32 -8.03
C LEU A 150 1.64 -0.94 -7.30
N ALA A 151 2.34 0.09 -7.78
CA ALA A 151 3.61 0.54 -7.21
C ALA A 151 3.44 1.09 -5.77
N GLU A 152 2.46 1.98 -5.57
CA GLU A 152 2.14 2.55 -4.26
C GLU A 152 1.70 1.45 -3.28
N ASN A 153 0.74 0.59 -3.66
CA ASN A 153 0.24 -0.45 -2.78
C ASN A 153 1.24 -1.61 -2.58
N PHE A 154 2.22 -1.83 -3.45
CA PHE A 154 3.34 -2.71 -3.14
C PHE A 154 4.13 -2.19 -1.95
N SER A 155 4.39 -0.88 -1.88
CA SER A 155 4.99 -0.27 -0.70
C SER A 155 4.07 -0.40 0.53
N ASP A 156 2.84 0.09 0.46
CA ASP A 156 1.98 0.33 1.62
C ASP A 156 1.17 -0.89 2.04
N GLY A 157 0.88 -1.78 1.10
CA GLY A 157 0.09 -2.98 1.34
C GLY A 157 0.91 -4.26 1.53
N VAL A 158 2.20 -4.25 1.17
CA VAL A 158 3.05 -5.45 1.22
C VAL A 158 4.34 -5.17 1.99
N VAL A 159 5.21 -4.29 1.48
CA VAL A 159 6.55 -4.08 2.06
C VAL A 159 6.49 -3.46 3.44
N ALA A 160 5.68 -2.42 3.64
CA ALA A 160 5.61 -1.74 4.92
C ALA A 160 5.01 -2.59 6.04
N PRO A 161 3.87 -3.28 5.87
CA PRO A 161 3.39 -4.17 6.92
C PRO A 161 4.36 -5.32 7.19
N ALA A 162 5.04 -5.89 6.18
CA ALA A 162 6.05 -6.92 6.37
C ALA A 162 7.27 -6.37 7.15
N PHE A 163 7.72 -5.16 6.84
CA PHE A 163 8.81 -4.47 7.54
C PHE A 163 8.49 -4.28 9.03
N TRP A 164 7.29 -3.77 9.34
CA TRP A 164 6.89 -3.54 10.72
C TRP A 164 6.59 -4.84 11.49
N LEU A 165 6.09 -5.90 10.82
CA LEU A 165 6.02 -7.25 11.38
C LEU A 165 7.41 -7.78 11.73
N ALA A 166 8.38 -7.61 10.84
CA ALA A 166 9.76 -8.07 11.04
C ALA A 166 10.47 -7.33 12.20
N LEU A 167 10.18 -6.05 12.42
CA LEU A 167 10.80 -5.25 13.47
C LEU A 167 10.13 -5.42 14.84
N ALA A 168 8.80 -5.50 14.90
CA ALA A 168 8.05 -5.38 16.15
C ALA A 168 6.90 -6.39 16.29
N GLY A 169 6.96 -7.52 15.55
CA GLY A 169 5.96 -8.58 15.64
C GLY A 169 4.57 -8.16 15.19
N LEU A 170 3.55 -8.88 15.62
CA LEU A 170 2.16 -8.56 15.30
C LEU A 170 1.75 -7.16 15.77
N PRO A 171 2.17 -6.65 16.94
CA PRO A 171 1.87 -5.27 17.37
C PRO A 171 2.35 -4.20 16.39
N GLY A 172 3.58 -4.35 15.87
CA GLY A 172 4.16 -3.40 14.92
C GLY A 172 3.43 -3.39 13.57
N GLY A 173 3.18 -4.56 13.00
CA GLY A 173 2.44 -4.69 11.75
C GLY A 173 1.00 -4.18 11.87
N ALA A 174 0.33 -4.47 12.99
CA ALA A 174 -1.04 -4.03 13.25
C ALA A 174 -1.14 -2.49 13.48
N ALA A 175 -0.20 -1.91 14.24
CA ALA A 175 -0.10 -0.47 14.43
C ALA A 175 0.13 0.26 13.10
N TYR A 176 1.08 -0.22 12.29
CA TYR A 176 1.30 0.30 10.95
C TYR A 176 0.00 0.26 10.12
N LYS A 177 -0.67 -0.90 10.06
CA LYS A 177 -1.89 -1.05 9.27
C LYS A 177 -3.02 -0.13 9.73
N ALA A 178 -3.12 0.12 11.04
CA ALA A 178 -4.07 1.06 11.60
C ALA A 178 -3.77 2.51 11.22
N ILE A 179 -2.49 2.91 11.23
CA ILE A 179 -2.03 4.24 10.79
C ILE A 179 -2.32 4.43 9.31
N ASN A 180 -1.94 3.50 8.46
CA ASN A 180 -2.16 3.52 7.02
C ASN A 180 -3.67 3.55 6.67
N THR A 181 -4.51 2.81 7.42
CA THR A 181 -5.97 2.88 7.26
C THR A 181 -6.52 4.24 7.68
N ALA A 182 -5.99 4.85 8.74
CA ALA A 182 -6.41 6.16 9.19
C ALA A 182 -6.04 7.26 8.17
N ASP A 183 -4.86 7.20 7.56
CA ASP A 183 -4.51 8.11 6.46
C ASP A 183 -5.44 7.93 5.27
N SER A 184 -5.65 6.70 4.81
CA SER A 184 -6.57 6.40 3.69
C SER A 184 -7.98 6.94 3.91
N MET A 185 -8.47 6.99 5.15
CA MET A 185 -9.81 7.48 5.50
C MET A 185 -9.87 8.98 5.78
N LEU A 186 -8.81 9.57 6.34
CA LEU A 186 -8.82 10.92 6.92
C LEU A 186 -7.79 11.86 6.28
N GLY A 187 -6.78 11.33 5.56
CA GLY A 187 -5.67 12.10 5.00
C GLY A 187 -6.06 12.98 3.80
N HIS A 188 -7.22 12.75 3.21
CA HIS A 188 -7.73 13.59 2.11
C HIS A 188 -8.03 15.01 2.60
N ARG A 189 -7.48 16.03 1.89
CA ARG A 189 -7.67 17.45 2.21
C ARG A 189 -9.06 17.93 1.83
N THR A 190 -10.07 17.48 2.57
CA THR A 190 -11.43 18.01 2.52
C THR A 190 -11.63 19.02 3.64
N LEU A 191 -12.62 19.92 3.53
CA LEU A 191 -12.97 20.87 4.60
C LEU A 191 -13.17 20.18 5.97
N ARG A 192 -13.64 18.92 5.94
CA ARG A 192 -13.84 18.11 7.12
C ARG A 192 -12.52 17.57 7.70
N HIS A 193 -11.59 17.13 6.86
CA HIS A 193 -10.42 16.36 7.31
C HIS A 193 -9.10 17.14 7.27
N GLU A 194 -9.02 18.32 6.64
CA GLU A 194 -7.78 19.07 6.50
C GLU A 194 -7.05 19.30 7.83
N ALA A 195 -7.77 19.67 8.88
CA ALA A 195 -7.19 19.85 10.21
C ALA A 195 -7.06 18.54 10.99
N PHE A 196 -8.12 17.72 11.01
CA PHE A 196 -8.18 16.49 11.81
C PHE A 196 -7.30 15.39 11.23
N GLY A 197 -7.31 15.20 9.92
CA GLY A 197 -6.52 14.19 9.20
C GLY A 197 -5.03 14.52 9.06
N ALA A 198 -4.59 15.74 9.40
CA ALA A 198 -3.19 16.13 9.26
C ALA A 198 -2.22 15.28 10.09
N ALA A 199 -2.63 14.81 11.28
CA ALA A 199 -1.77 13.98 12.12
C ALA A 199 -1.69 12.52 11.61
N PRO A 200 -2.79 11.84 11.26
CA PRO A 200 -2.74 10.55 10.57
C PRO A 200 -1.84 10.58 9.32
N ALA A 201 -2.04 11.56 8.43
CA ALA A 201 -1.28 11.68 7.19
C ALA A 201 0.23 11.84 7.43
N ARG A 202 0.64 12.71 8.36
CA ARG A 202 2.05 12.90 8.70
C ARG A 202 2.69 11.68 9.36
N LEU A 203 1.92 10.97 10.20
CA LEU A 203 2.41 9.76 10.84
C LEU A 203 2.58 8.62 9.82
N ASP A 204 1.61 8.48 8.90
CA ASP A 204 1.71 7.54 7.78
C ASP A 204 2.93 7.85 6.91
N ASP A 205 3.11 9.12 6.53
CA ASP A 205 4.29 9.57 5.80
C ASP A 205 5.59 9.13 6.50
N LEU A 206 5.67 9.29 7.82
CA LEU A 206 6.87 8.96 8.61
C LEU A 206 7.13 7.45 8.66
N VAL A 207 6.10 6.65 8.95
CA VAL A 207 6.26 5.18 9.11
C VAL A 207 6.46 4.47 7.78
N ASN A 208 6.11 5.09 6.65
CA ASN A 208 6.35 4.59 5.31
C ASN A 208 7.74 4.94 4.74
N LEU A 209 8.49 5.87 5.35
CA LEU A 209 9.81 6.27 4.83
C LEU A 209 10.76 5.08 4.55
N PRO A 210 11.00 4.13 5.46
CA PRO A 210 11.90 3.02 5.20
C PRO A 210 11.34 2.04 4.16
N ALA A 211 10.05 1.77 4.22
CA ALA A 211 9.40 0.78 3.37
C ALA A 211 9.35 1.23 1.91
N SER A 212 9.06 2.50 1.64
CA SER A 212 9.02 3.03 0.27
C SER A 212 10.39 2.99 -0.41
N ARG A 213 11.48 3.24 0.31
CA ARG A 213 12.85 3.11 -0.21
C ARG A 213 13.21 1.65 -0.44
N LEU A 214 12.86 0.77 0.50
CA LEU A 214 13.04 -0.68 0.35
C LEU A 214 12.24 -1.20 -0.86
N SER A 215 11.00 -0.76 -1.04
CA SER A 215 10.17 -1.11 -2.21
C SER A 215 10.86 -0.74 -3.53
N ALA A 216 11.38 0.49 -3.63
CA ALA A 216 12.11 0.93 -4.81
C ALA A 216 13.36 0.07 -5.07
N LEU A 217 14.13 -0.26 -4.03
CA LEU A 217 15.31 -1.12 -4.14
C LEU A 217 14.94 -2.53 -4.62
N LEU A 218 13.86 -3.11 -4.08
CA LEU A 218 13.35 -4.41 -4.51
C LEU A 218 12.91 -4.41 -5.98
N VAL A 219 12.24 -3.35 -6.43
CA VAL A 219 11.81 -3.19 -7.83
C VAL A 219 13.02 -3.03 -8.75
N VAL A 220 14.02 -2.22 -8.36
CA VAL A 220 15.28 -2.06 -9.13
C VAL A 220 16.02 -3.40 -9.23
N ALA A 221 16.12 -4.16 -8.13
CA ALA A 221 16.73 -5.48 -8.14
C ALA A 221 15.92 -6.49 -8.98
N ALA A 222 14.59 -6.44 -8.91
CA ALA A 222 13.71 -7.28 -9.71
C ALA A 222 13.83 -7.01 -11.22
N ALA A 223 14.13 -5.77 -11.61
CA ALA A 223 14.37 -5.42 -13.00
C ALA A 223 15.58 -6.18 -13.59
N ALA A 224 16.59 -6.55 -12.78
CA ALA A 224 17.71 -7.38 -13.21
C ALA A 224 17.29 -8.83 -13.53
N LEU A 225 16.19 -9.29 -12.96
CA LEU A 225 15.63 -10.63 -13.13
C LEU A 225 14.56 -10.70 -14.24
N MET A 226 14.34 -9.59 -14.95
CA MET A 226 13.27 -9.47 -15.93
C MET A 226 13.80 -9.01 -17.28
N GLY A 227 13.67 -9.85 -18.32
CA GLY A 227 13.98 -9.44 -19.70
C GLY A 227 13.08 -8.26 -20.13
N GLY A 228 13.67 -7.29 -20.80
CA GLY A 228 12.99 -6.08 -21.26
C GLY A 228 12.90 -4.95 -20.22
N ALA A 229 13.11 -5.21 -18.92
CA ALA A 229 13.25 -4.19 -17.90
C ALA A 229 14.68 -3.60 -17.84
N SER A 230 14.82 -2.39 -17.29
CA SER A 230 16.10 -1.68 -17.26
C SER A 230 16.47 -1.20 -15.87
N VAL A 231 17.44 -1.87 -15.25
CA VAL A 231 18.03 -1.45 -13.96
C VAL A 231 18.56 -0.02 -13.99
N PRO A 232 19.40 0.40 -15.00
CA PRO A 232 19.92 1.75 -15.02
C PRO A 232 18.86 2.83 -15.16
N ARG A 233 17.77 2.57 -15.91
CA ARG A 233 16.66 3.53 -16.03
C ARG A 233 15.84 3.59 -14.73
N ALA A 234 15.54 2.45 -14.11
CA ALA A 234 14.85 2.38 -12.83
C ALA A 234 15.62 3.16 -11.75
N TRP A 235 16.93 2.90 -11.61
CA TRP A 235 17.78 3.58 -10.65
C TRP A 235 17.85 5.10 -10.87
N ARG A 236 18.04 5.52 -12.13
CA ARG A 236 18.06 6.97 -12.48
C ARG A 236 16.74 7.65 -12.18
N ALA A 237 15.60 7.01 -12.52
CA ALA A 237 14.28 7.56 -12.25
C ALA A 237 14.05 7.74 -10.74
N VAL A 238 14.40 6.75 -9.90
CA VAL A 238 14.30 6.86 -8.44
C VAL A 238 15.06 8.09 -7.91
N TRP A 239 16.31 8.28 -8.32
CA TRP A 239 17.14 9.40 -7.83
C TRP A 239 16.72 10.76 -8.36
N ARG A 240 16.27 10.84 -9.60
CA ARG A 240 15.88 12.08 -10.25
C ARG A 240 14.47 12.52 -9.86
N ASP A 241 13.48 11.58 -9.89
CA ASP A 241 12.06 11.93 -9.91
C ASP A 241 11.38 11.76 -8.56
N ALA A 242 11.72 10.69 -7.79
CA ALA A 242 10.97 10.29 -6.62
C ALA A 242 10.73 11.42 -5.59
N ARG A 243 11.72 12.29 -5.38
CA ARG A 243 11.66 13.41 -4.43
C ARG A 243 10.73 14.55 -4.86
N HIS A 244 10.33 14.58 -6.13
CA HIS A 244 9.44 15.60 -6.68
C HIS A 244 7.97 15.20 -6.60
N HIS A 245 7.70 13.96 -6.22
CA HIS A 245 6.33 13.50 -5.98
C HIS A 245 5.74 14.20 -4.74
N ARG A 246 4.42 14.47 -4.76
CA ARG A 246 3.71 15.14 -3.67
C ARG A 246 3.75 14.34 -2.36
N SER A 247 3.66 13.01 -2.44
CA SER A 247 3.91 12.12 -1.30
C SER A 247 5.41 11.87 -1.15
N PRO A 248 5.98 11.96 0.07
CA PRO A 248 7.39 11.67 0.32
C PRO A 248 7.72 10.17 0.15
N ASN A 249 6.72 9.35 -0.10
CA ASN A 249 6.81 7.89 -0.17
C ASN A 249 6.46 7.33 -1.54
N ALA A 250 5.28 7.61 -2.07
CA ALA A 250 4.75 7.00 -3.31
C ALA A 250 5.68 7.19 -4.52
N GLY A 251 6.36 8.32 -4.61
CA GLY A 251 7.27 8.59 -5.72
C GLY A 251 8.41 7.58 -5.86
N TYR A 252 8.86 6.94 -4.79
CA TYR A 252 9.97 5.98 -4.85
C TYR A 252 9.61 4.69 -5.61
N PRO A 253 8.58 3.94 -5.22
CA PRO A 253 8.15 2.77 -5.97
C PRO A 253 7.62 3.14 -7.37
N GLU A 254 6.87 4.24 -7.53
CA GLU A 254 6.37 4.68 -8.83
C GLU A 254 7.51 4.98 -9.81
N ALA A 255 8.52 5.74 -9.41
CA ALA A 255 9.69 6.03 -10.24
C ALA A 255 10.48 4.76 -10.60
N ALA A 256 10.59 3.80 -9.66
CA ALA A 256 11.24 2.53 -9.92
C ALA A 256 10.51 1.72 -11.00
N PHE A 257 9.18 1.57 -10.91
CA PHE A 257 8.36 0.92 -11.93
C PHE A 257 8.43 1.65 -13.27
N ALA A 258 8.25 2.98 -13.27
CA ALA A 258 8.31 3.81 -14.47
C ALA A 258 9.64 3.63 -15.22
N GLY A 259 10.76 3.78 -14.51
CA GLY A 259 12.08 3.63 -15.09
C GLY A 259 12.39 2.22 -15.57
N ALA A 260 12.01 1.19 -14.79
CA ALA A 260 12.21 -0.21 -15.16
C ALA A 260 11.50 -0.56 -16.47
N LEU A 261 10.25 -0.11 -16.63
CA LEU A 261 9.39 -0.44 -17.76
C LEU A 261 9.49 0.55 -18.93
N GLY A 262 10.22 1.66 -18.77
CA GLY A 262 10.33 2.69 -19.80
C GLY A 262 9.01 3.44 -20.02
N LEU A 263 8.32 3.75 -18.93
CA LEU A 263 7.06 4.49 -18.90
C LEU A 263 7.24 5.88 -18.30
N ALA A 264 6.28 6.76 -18.57
CA ALA A 264 6.05 8.00 -17.85
C ALA A 264 4.74 7.85 -17.05
N LEU A 265 4.85 7.79 -15.74
CA LEU A 265 3.74 7.65 -14.79
C LEU A 265 3.50 8.97 -14.05
N ALA A 266 2.45 9.03 -13.25
CA ALA A 266 2.03 10.24 -12.55
C ALA A 266 1.76 11.43 -13.51
N GLY A 267 2.21 12.63 -13.17
CA GLY A 267 1.95 13.84 -13.94
C GLY A 267 0.64 14.52 -13.57
N PRO A 268 0.29 15.62 -14.25
CA PRO A 268 -0.90 16.40 -13.96
C PRO A 268 -2.19 15.58 -14.01
N ARG A 269 -3.09 15.79 -13.04
CA ARG A 269 -4.32 15.02 -12.85
C ARG A 269 -5.50 15.93 -12.52
N ASP A 270 -6.69 15.51 -12.93
CA ASP A 270 -7.93 16.20 -12.58
C ASP A 270 -8.64 15.46 -11.41
N TYR A 271 -8.94 16.20 -10.34
CA TYR A 271 -9.72 15.73 -9.20
C TYR A 271 -10.97 16.59 -9.05
N GLY A 272 -12.14 16.05 -9.38
CA GLY A 272 -13.40 16.78 -9.25
C GLY A 272 -13.43 18.10 -10.02
N GLY A 273 -12.79 18.17 -11.18
CA GLY A 273 -12.70 19.39 -12.02
C GLY A 273 -11.58 20.36 -11.62
N VAL A 274 -10.77 20.01 -10.62
CA VAL A 274 -9.58 20.79 -10.23
C VAL A 274 -8.33 20.10 -10.75
N ARG A 275 -7.57 20.78 -11.61
CA ARG A 275 -6.29 20.30 -12.09
C ARG A 275 -5.23 20.40 -10.99
N VAL A 276 -4.63 19.27 -10.67
CA VAL A 276 -3.51 19.17 -9.72
C VAL A 276 -2.24 18.88 -10.52
N GLU A 277 -1.29 19.79 -10.44
CA GLU A 277 0.04 19.57 -11.01
C GLU A 277 0.82 18.60 -10.13
N ASP A 278 1.31 17.51 -10.74
CA ASP A 278 2.14 16.51 -10.10
C ASP A 278 3.34 16.20 -10.99
N ALA A 279 4.45 15.78 -10.41
CA ALA A 279 5.65 15.48 -11.15
C ALA A 279 5.51 14.16 -11.92
N ILE A 280 6.11 14.12 -13.11
CA ILE A 280 6.16 12.89 -13.90
C ILE A 280 7.25 11.98 -13.34
N MET A 281 6.95 10.70 -13.17
CA MET A 281 7.87 9.66 -12.79
C MET A 281 8.33 8.89 -14.03
N GLY A 282 9.64 8.87 -14.31
CA GLY A 282 10.22 8.26 -15.49
C GLY A 282 10.21 9.15 -16.74
N GLU A 283 11.00 8.77 -17.75
CA GLU A 283 11.18 9.48 -19.03
C GLU A 283 10.64 8.68 -20.22
N GLY A 284 9.85 7.66 -19.96
CA GLY A 284 9.37 6.75 -21.01
C GLY A 284 8.12 7.26 -21.72
N ARG A 285 7.42 6.36 -22.39
CA ARG A 285 6.16 6.68 -23.06
C ARG A 285 5.01 6.83 -22.07
N SER A 286 4.12 7.77 -22.32
CA SER A 286 2.89 7.98 -21.54
C SER A 286 1.71 7.15 -22.04
N ALA A 287 1.75 6.67 -23.28
CA ALA A 287 0.74 5.81 -23.88
C ALA A 287 0.90 4.35 -23.37
N ALA A 288 0.54 4.13 -22.10
CA ALA A 288 0.56 2.80 -21.51
C ALA A 288 -0.60 1.93 -22.04
N ILE A 289 -0.37 0.64 -22.14
CA ILE A 289 -1.32 -0.36 -22.67
C ILE A 289 -1.47 -1.55 -21.71
N ALA A 290 -2.41 -2.45 -21.97
CA ALA A 290 -2.63 -3.65 -21.14
C ALA A 290 -1.37 -4.50 -20.96
N ALA A 291 -0.53 -4.63 -22.01
CA ALA A 291 0.74 -5.35 -21.91
C ALA A 291 1.72 -4.75 -20.90
N ASP A 292 1.67 -3.42 -20.66
CA ASP A 292 2.49 -2.78 -19.65
C ASP A 292 2.04 -3.11 -18.23
N ILE A 293 0.72 -3.24 -18.02
CA ILE A 293 0.19 -3.73 -16.75
C ILE A 293 0.67 -5.16 -16.49
N ARG A 294 0.69 -6.04 -17.53
CA ARG A 294 1.23 -7.40 -17.40
C ARG A 294 2.72 -7.40 -17.09
N ALA A 295 3.48 -6.53 -17.72
CA ALA A 295 4.89 -6.32 -17.40
C ALA A 295 5.11 -5.81 -15.98
N ALA A 296 4.28 -4.87 -15.52
CA ALA A 296 4.33 -4.37 -14.14
C ALA A 296 3.98 -5.47 -13.11
N LEU A 297 2.98 -6.29 -13.38
CA LEU A 297 2.65 -7.46 -12.55
C LEU A 297 3.79 -8.49 -12.52
N SER A 298 4.46 -8.71 -13.64
CA SER A 298 5.62 -9.60 -13.72
C SER A 298 6.81 -9.07 -12.91
N LEU A 299 7.03 -7.74 -12.92
CA LEU A 299 8.05 -7.06 -12.11
C LEU A 299 7.70 -7.12 -10.63
N TYR A 300 6.43 -6.88 -10.29
CA TYR A 300 5.88 -6.98 -8.94
C TYR A 300 6.12 -8.37 -8.32
N ILE A 301 5.78 -9.47 -9.02
CA ILE A 301 5.99 -10.83 -8.51
C ILE A 301 7.47 -11.08 -8.17
N ARG A 302 8.40 -10.57 -9.00
CA ARG A 302 9.84 -10.71 -8.75
C ARG A 302 10.28 -9.89 -7.56
N ALA A 303 9.78 -8.65 -7.43
CA ALA A 303 10.10 -7.79 -6.30
C ALA A 303 9.56 -8.38 -4.98
N ASP A 304 8.36 -8.95 -5.00
CA ASP A 304 7.74 -9.64 -3.87
C ASP A 304 8.49 -10.92 -3.49
N ALA A 305 8.92 -11.72 -4.49
CA ALA A 305 9.77 -12.88 -4.25
C ALA A 305 11.11 -12.50 -3.60
N LEU A 306 11.72 -11.38 -4.01
CA LEU A 306 12.93 -10.84 -3.38
C LEU A 306 12.68 -10.40 -1.94
N LEU A 307 11.51 -9.83 -1.63
CA LEU A 307 11.12 -9.50 -0.25
C LEU A 307 11.01 -10.77 0.61
N ILE A 308 10.39 -11.83 0.08
CA ILE A 308 10.26 -13.13 0.78
C ILE A 308 11.66 -13.73 1.03
N VAL A 309 12.55 -13.70 0.02
CA VAL A 309 13.94 -14.17 0.18
C VAL A 309 14.68 -13.35 1.23
N LEU A 310 14.54 -12.03 1.22
CA LEU A 310 15.16 -11.14 2.22
C LEU A 310 14.65 -11.47 3.62
N ALA A 311 13.33 -11.66 3.80
CA ALA A 311 12.75 -12.06 5.09
C ALA A 311 13.27 -13.43 5.54
N GLY A 312 13.44 -14.38 4.61
CA GLY A 312 14.00 -15.69 4.89
C GLY A 312 15.47 -15.63 5.33
N LEU A 313 16.29 -14.83 4.66
CA LEU A 313 17.69 -14.62 5.05
C LEU A 313 17.80 -13.97 6.42
N LEU A 314 16.98 -12.97 6.72
CA LEU A 314 16.97 -12.33 8.03
C LEU A 314 16.48 -13.30 9.14
N ALA A 315 15.51 -14.16 8.84
CA ALA A 315 15.05 -15.18 9.78
C ALA A 315 16.11 -16.26 10.08
N LEU A 316 17.00 -16.55 9.13
CA LEU A 316 18.12 -17.49 9.31
C LEU A 316 19.29 -16.90 10.12
N LEU A 317 19.44 -15.58 10.11
CA LEU A 317 20.54 -14.87 10.76
C LEU A 317 20.19 -14.38 12.18
N ALA A 318 18.89 -14.40 12.56
CA ALA A 318 18.38 -13.93 13.85
C ALA A 318 18.18 -15.06 14.85
#